data_053a06b0dd89500161550194720a425e
#
_entry.id   053a06b0dd89500161550194720a425e
#
_cell.length_a   1.000
_cell.length_b   1.000
_cell.length_c   1.000
_cell.angle_alpha   90.00
_cell.angle_beta   90.00
_cell.angle_gamma   90.00
#
_symmetry.space_group_name_H-M   'P 1'
#
loop_
_entity.id
_entity.type
_entity.pdbx_description
1 polymer ?
#
loop_
_entity_poly.entity_id
_entity_poly.type
_entity_poly.pdbx_seq_one_letter_code
_entity_poly.pdbx_strand_id
1 'polypeptide(L)'
;MNNDLVQIRLSSDFYTIMSTPSPSPDLKRRSFLAAAFSGALVTPGVMNAAEVEKAIAGKFHEPAQDLPLAEDADVIVCGAGPAGIAAAITAARAGAKVRVFEWRGCLGGVWTAGLLGYLLDFDKPGFNQELLKRLEERDIRRGTNKKSVVYEPEGMKLLLEEMFVEAGIKFQLHTKVCAAYREGKRLTTIVTESKSGRQAWKAPVFIDTTGDGDLGALAGCAFEYGEADSCPCQPMSLNALLVCKDAAALKDFIHGSDPSKTDGTSKDAFLAEIKRTDHFPSYAKPTLWQVRDNLLLVMMNHQYGVPCFDAAKITEATVHARAEMNKIVNGLRKLGGPWEGLQIAATAEQIGVRDGRRIAGRYTVSKEDVIAGARYDDAVVRPTFSVDIHALSADMNKKSAYSNAGIKVKPYDIPLRALIAKDVDGLMMAGRNISGDFIAHASYRVTGNSVAMGEAAGVTAALAATTKRLPHDIPWSEAEAKLKALGQRV
;
A
#
# COMPACT_ATOMS: atom_id res chain seq x y z
N MET A 1 4.74 -9.10 49.15
CA MET A 1 3.85 -9.57 48.08
C MET A 1 4.69 -9.60 46.82
N ASN A 2 5.13 -10.79 46.45
CA ASN A 2 6.06 -11.00 45.34
C ASN A 2 5.34 -10.85 44.00
N ASN A 3 5.86 -9.97 43.14
CA ASN A 3 5.50 -9.89 41.75
C ASN A 3 6.57 -10.66 40.96
N ASP A 4 6.31 -11.91 40.66
CA ASP A 4 7.09 -12.72 39.72
C ASP A 4 6.69 -12.33 38.28
N LEU A 5 7.45 -11.41 37.67
CA LEU A 5 7.41 -11.17 36.23
C LEU A 5 8.09 -12.33 35.51
N VAL A 6 7.30 -13.15 34.83
CA VAL A 6 7.79 -14.19 33.93
C VAL A 6 8.55 -13.53 32.78
N GLN A 7 9.87 -13.53 32.85
CA GLN A 7 10.74 -13.21 31.72
C GLN A 7 10.69 -14.37 30.71
N ILE A 8 9.99 -14.18 29.60
CA ILE A 8 10.13 -15.05 28.43
C ILE A 8 11.52 -14.75 27.82
N ARG A 9 12.49 -15.58 28.13
CA ARG A 9 13.76 -15.64 27.39
C ARG A 9 13.46 -16.20 26.00
N LEU A 10 13.50 -15.36 24.98
CA LEU A 10 13.63 -15.80 23.61
C LEU A 10 15.05 -16.37 23.46
N SER A 11 15.19 -17.68 23.54
CA SER A 11 16.46 -18.37 23.31
C SER A 11 16.82 -18.30 21.81
N SER A 12 18.12 -18.41 21.52
CA SER A 12 18.68 -18.48 20.16
C SER A 12 18.13 -19.63 19.32
N ASP A 13 17.35 -20.52 19.92
CA ASP A 13 16.80 -21.74 19.30
C ASP A 13 15.62 -21.48 18.35
N PHE A 14 15.01 -20.27 18.38
CA PHE A 14 13.93 -19.93 17.46
C PHE A 14 14.42 -19.79 16.00
N TYR A 15 15.71 -19.47 15.80
CA TYR A 15 16.32 -19.37 14.47
C TYR A 15 16.66 -20.74 13.86
N THR A 16 16.82 -21.79 14.69
CA THR A 16 17.20 -23.12 14.22
C THR A 16 16.01 -23.95 13.73
N ILE A 17 14.78 -23.58 14.11
CA ILE A 17 13.57 -24.34 13.76
C ILE A 17 13.14 -24.12 12.30
N MET A 18 13.55 -22.99 11.66
CA MET A 18 13.20 -22.71 10.26
C MET A 18 14.24 -23.22 9.24
N SER A 19 15.39 -23.75 9.68
CA SER A 19 16.48 -24.17 8.79
C SER A 19 16.81 -25.66 8.80
N THR A 20 16.03 -26.51 9.47
CA THR A 20 16.26 -27.96 9.45
C THR A 20 15.46 -28.63 8.34
N PRO A 21 16.08 -29.52 7.53
CA PRO A 21 15.34 -30.31 6.55
C PRO A 21 14.36 -31.23 7.26
N SER A 22 13.13 -31.34 6.71
CA SER A 22 12.06 -32.16 7.25
C SER A 22 12.50 -33.62 7.52
N PRO A 23 12.12 -34.20 8.63
CA PRO A 23 12.36 -35.64 8.85
C PRO A 23 11.52 -36.47 7.86
N SER A 24 12.09 -37.61 7.47
CA SER A 24 11.61 -38.51 6.42
C SER A 24 10.10 -38.85 6.51
N PRO A 25 9.45 -39.08 5.37
CA PRO A 25 7.99 -39.05 5.23
C PRO A 25 7.20 -40.19 5.86
N ASP A 26 7.84 -41.25 6.34
CA ASP A 26 7.12 -42.52 6.55
C ASP A 26 6.40 -42.72 7.90
N LEU A 27 6.74 -42.00 8.96
CA LEU A 27 6.14 -42.25 10.27
C LEU A 27 4.91 -41.38 10.60
N LYS A 28 4.72 -40.25 9.88
CA LYS A 28 3.55 -39.33 10.10
C LYS A 28 2.35 -39.63 9.21
N ARG A 29 2.51 -40.42 8.14
CA ARG A 29 1.44 -40.76 7.22
C ARG A 29 0.35 -41.63 7.81
N ARG A 30 0.70 -42.57 8.73
CA ARG A 30 -0.28 -43.50 9.31
C ARG A 30 -1.20 -42.87 10.37
N SER A 31 -0.73 -41.86 11.07
CA SER A 31 -1.51 -41.21 12.13
C SER A 31 -2.52 -40.17 11.59
N PHE A 32 -2.24 -39.57 10.46
CA PHE A 32 -3.15 -38.57 9.86
C PHE A 32 -4.36 -39.21 9.15
N LEU A 33 -4.15 -40.38 8.54
CA LEU A 33 -5.24 -41.13 7.88
C LEU A 33 -6.21 -41.78 8.88
N ALA A 34 -5.76 -42.15 10.09
CA ALA A 34 -6.64 -42.78 11.09
C ALA A 34 -7.56 -41.76 11.82
N ALA A 35 -7.20 -40.48 11.85
CA ALA A 35 -8.04 -39.43 12.47
C ALA A 35 -9.17 -38.88 11.55
N ALA A 36 -9.07 -39.13 10.26
CA ALA A 36 -10.06 -38.61 9.27
C ALA A 36 -11.27 -39.55 9.07
N PHE A 37 -11.29 -40.75 9.64
CA PHE A 37 -12.30 -41.76 9.35
C PHE A 37 -13.25 -42.11 10.50
N SER A 38 -13.23 -41.44 11.64
CA SER A 38 -14.20 -41.70 12.72
C SER A 38 -15.19 -40.50 12.84
N GLY A 39 -16.30 -40.65 12.17
CA GLY A 39 -17.55 -39.95 12.49
C GLY A 39 -17.71 -38.55 11.89
N ALA A 40 -18.17 -38.43 10.64
CA ALA A 40 -18.73 -37.21 10.13
C ALA A 40 -20.02 -37.46 9.34
N LEU A 41 -21.05 -36.76 9.70
CA LEU A 41 -22.25 -36.52 8.86
C LEU A 41 -21.78 -35.88 7.55
N VAL A 42 -22.21 -36.46 6.43
CA VAL A 42 -21.90 -35.97 5.09
C VAL A 42 -22.53 -34.62 4.87
N THR A 43 -21.71 -33.58 4.87
CA THR A 43 -22.06 -32.28 4.30
C THR A 43 -21.61 -32.22 2.85
N PRO A 44 -22.33 -31.54 1.93
CA PRO A 44 -21.89 -31.38 0.54
C PRO A 44 -20.52 -30.72 0.49
N GLY A 45 -19.50 -31.41 -0.01
CA GLY A 45 -18.14 -30.90 -0.12
C GLY A 45 -17.04 -31.82 0.42
N VAL A 46 -17.38 -33.04 0.86
CA VAL A 46 -16.35 -34.02 1.30
C VAL A 46 -15.77 -34.73 0.09
N MET A 47 -14.46 -34.59 -0.12
CA MET A 47 -13.70 -35.27 -1.17
C MET A 47 -13.70 -36.80 -0.98
N ASN A 48 -13.79 -37.55 -2.07
CA ASN A 48 -13.61 -38.99 -2.05
C ASN A 48 -12.11 -39.38 -1.92
N ALA A 49 -11.83 -40.65 -1.61
CA ALA A 49 -10.46 -41.13 -1.41
C ALA A 49 -9.53 -40.91 -2.63
N ALA A 50 -10.06 -40.93 -3.86
CA ALA A 50 -9.28 -40.71 -5.09
C ALA A 50 -8.91 -39.21 -5.27
N GLU A 51 -9.72 -38.28 -4.74
CA GLU A 51 -9.44 -36.85 -4.72
C GLU A 51 -8.38 -36.52 -3.67
N VAL A 52 -8.40 -37.20 -2.53
CA VAL A 52 -7.37 -37.10 -1.49
C VAL A 52 -6.03 -37.67 -1.99
N GLU A 53 -6.03 -38.77 -2.74
CA GLU A 53 -4.84 -39.35 -3.36
C GLU A 53 -4.20 -38.42 -4.42
N LYS A 54 -5.00 -37.71 -5.21
CA LYS A 54 -4.51 -36.67 -6.14
C LYS A 54 -3.89 -35.48 -5.41
N ALA A 55 -4.42 -35.09 -4.25
CA ALA A 55 -3.85 -34.04 -3.41
C ALA A 55 -2.42 -34.36 -2.90
N ILE A 56 -2.13 -35.64 -2.67
CA ILE A 56 -0.81 -36.13 -2.20
C ILE A 56 0.27 -36.03 -3.29
N ALA A 57 -0.11 -35.93 -4.57
CA ALA A 57 0.82 -35.79 -5.70
C ALA A 57 1.30 -34.33 -5.96
N GLY A 58 1.07 -33.39 -5.04
CA GLY A 58 1.59 -32.01 -5.08
C GLY A 58 0.64 -30.97 -5.70
N LYS A 59 -0.53 -31.38 -6.20
CA LYS A 59 -1.60 -30.48 -6.66
C LYS A 59 -2.92 -30.91 -6.06
N PHE A 60 -3.62 -29.97 -5.44
CA PHE A 60 -5.00 -30.16 -5.01
C PHE A 60 -5.93 -29.66 -6.14
N HIS A 61 -6.92 -30.46 -6.50
CA HIS A 61 -7.98 -30.04 -7.41
C HIS A 61 -9.15 -29.47 -6.59
N GLU A 62 -9.31 -28.15 -6.60
CA GLU A 62 -10.49 -27.50 -6.02
C GLU A 62 -11.70 -27.80 -6.93
N PRO A 63 -12.77 -28.41 -6.40
CA PRO A 63 -13.96 -28.69 -7.20
C PRO A 63 -14.60 -27.40 -7.69
N ALA A 64 -15.19 -27.45 -8.89
CA ALA A 64 -15.99 -26.34 -9.39
C ALA A 64 -17.18 -26.09 -8.46
N GLN A 65 -17.47 -24.82 -8.18
CA GLN A 65 -18.60 -24.41 -7.32
C GLN A 65 -19.29 -23.18 -7.90
N ASP A 66 -20.60 -23.09 -7.67
CA ASP A 66 -21.36 -21.88 -7.94
C ASP A 66 -21.17 -20.89 -6.81
N LEU A 67 -20.90 -19.62 -7.16
CA LEU A 67 -20.71 -18.55 -6.20
C LEU A 67 -21.92 -17.63 -6.20
N PRO A 68 -22.29 -17.09 -5.02
CA PRO A 68 -23.26 -15.98 -4.97
C PRO A 68 -22.78 -14.85 -5.89
N LEU A 69 -23.67 -14.35 -6.74
CA LEU A 69 -23.38 -13.28 -7.70
C LEU A 69 -24.13 -12.00 -7.33
N ALA A 70 -23.41 -10.88 -7.31
CA ALA A 70 -24.00 -9.55 -7.15
C ALA A 70 -23.64 -8.62 -8.33
N GLU A 71 -24.63 -7.80 -8.73
CA GLU A 71 -24.52 -6.82 -9.83
C GLU A 71 -25.12 -5.47 -9.37
N ASP A 72 -24.66 -4.96 -8.23
CA ASP A 72 -25.26 -3.80 -7.56
C ASP A 72 -24.38 -2.53 -7.63
N ALA A 73 -23.37 -2.52 -8.49
CA ALA A 73 -22.43 -1.41 -8.68
C ALA A 73 -22.16 -1.13 -10.16
N ASP A 74 -22.02 0.15 -10.49
CA ASP A 74 -21.55 0.64 -11.79
C ASP A 74 -20.01 0.61 -11.87
N VAL A 75 -19.36 0.87 -10.74
CA VAL A 75 -17.90 0.87 -10.60
C VAL A 75 -17.49 0.06 -9.36
N ILE A 76 -16.56 -0.88 -9.54
CA ILE A 76 -15.94 -1.60 -8.45
C ILE A 76 -14.49 -1.13 -8.30
N VAL A 77 -14.13 -0.67 -7.09
CA VAL A 77 -12.77 -0.25 -6.72
C VAL A 77 -12.15 -1.33 -5.84
N CYS A 78 -10.99 -1.85 -6.25
CA CYS A 78 -10.27 -2.90 -5.55
C CYS A 78 -9.06 -2.30 -4.84
N GLY A 79 -9.14 -2.19 -3.50
CA GLY A 79 -8.18 -1.53 -2.63
C GLY A 79 -8.62 -0.11 -2.24
N ALA A 80 -8.66 0.18 -0.94
CA ALA A 80 -9.03 1.47 -0.38
C ALA A 80 -7.81 2.25 0.15
N GLY A 81 -6.67 2.17 -0.55
CA GLY A 81 -5.52 3.03 -0.32
C GLY A 81 -5.76 4.46 -0.84
N PRO A 82 -4.74 5.36 -0.81
CA PRO A 82 -4.88 6.76 -1.20
C PRO A 82 -5.60 6.99 -2.53
N ALA A 83 -5.21 6.24 -3.58
CA ALA A 83 -5.85 6.30 -4.89
C ALA A 83 -7.30 5.77 -4.86
N GLY A 84 -7.54 4.66 -4.14
CA GLY A 84 -8.86 4.03 -4.06
C GLY A 84 -9.89 4.89 -3.34
N ILE A 85 -9.47 5.60 -2.29
CA ILE A 85 -10.32 6.57 -1.58
C ILE A 85 -10.78 7.67 -2.56
N ALA A 86 -9.85 8.30 -3.24
CA ALA A 86 -10.17 9.37 -4.20
C ALA A 86 -11.01 8.85 -5.36
N ALA A 87 -10.67 7.68 -5.92
CA ALA A 87 -11.42 7.07 -7.02
C ALA A 87 -12.87 6.77 -6.63
N ALA A 88 -13.08 6.15 -5.47
CA ALA A 88 -14.41 5.77 -5.02
C ALA A 88 -15.30 6.99 -4.75
N ILE A 89 -14.77 7.99 -4.01
CA ILE A 89 -15.53 9.21 -3.68
C ILE A 89 -15.86 9.99 -4.95
N THR A 90 -14.90 10.16 -5.85
CA THR A 90 -15.11 10.89 -7.10
C THR A 90 -16.09 10.17 -8.02
N ALA A 91 -15.99 8.85 -8.15
CA ALA A 91 -16.94 8.08 -8.95
C ALA A 91 -18.38 8.19 -8.40
N ALA A 92 -18.55 8.11 -7.08
CA ALA A 92 -19.85 8.28 -6.44
C ALA A 92 -20.44 9.68 -6.67
N ARG A 93 -19.63 10.72 -6.47
CA ARG A 93 -20.02 12.12 -6.75
C ARG A 93 -20.35 12.37 -8.23
N ALA A 94 -19.70 11.64 -9.12
CA ALA A 94 -19.99 11.71 -10.57
C ALA A 94 -21.31 10.99 -10.94
N GLY A 95 -21.97 10.29 -9.99
CA GLY A 95 -23.28 9.68 -10.14
C GLY A 95 -23.28 8.17 -10.31
N ALA A 96 -22.12 7.50 -10.19
CA ALA A 96 -22.04 6.05 -10.25
C ALA A 96 -22.38 5.38 -8.91
N LYS A 97 -22.96 4.19 -8.95
CA LYS A 97 -23.06 3.30 -7.79
C LYS A 97 -21.70 2.65 -7.59
N VAL A 98 -21.07 2.90 -6.43
CA VAL A 98 -19.71 2.44 -6.16
C VAL A 98 -19.68 1.36 -5.10
N ARG A 99 -18.87 0.32 -5.33
CA ARG A 99 -18.52 -0.69 -4.35
C ARG A 99 -17.01 -0.75 -4.19
N VAL A 100 -16.54 -0.85 -2.94
CA VAL A 100 -15.11 -0.91 -2.62
C VAL A 100 -14.81 -2.17 -1.82
N PHE A 101 -13.74 -2.87 -2.18
CA PHE A 101 -13.18 -3.98 -1.40
C PHE A 101 -11.81 -3.62 -0.87
N GLU A 102 -11.62 -3.81 0.44
CA GLU A 102 -10.34 -3.57 1.11
C GLU A 102 -9.96 -4.80 1.92
N TRP A 103 -8.71 -5.24 1.73
CA TRP A 103 -8.20 -6.41 2.44
C TRP A 103 -7.97 -6.14 3.93
N ARG A 104 -7.65 -4.89 4.31
CA ARG A 104 -7.37 -4.50 5.70
C ARG A 104 -8.65 -4.20 6.47
N GLY A 105 -8.48 -4.06 7.79
CA GLY A 105 -9.57 -3.70 8.70
C GLY A 105 -9.87 -2.20 8.76
N CYS A 106 -9.28 -1.38 7.89
CA CYS A 106 -9.52 0.06 7.81
C CYS A 106 -9.28 0.60 6.40
N LEU A 107 -9.91 1.71 6.07
CA LEU A 107 -9.65 2.48 4.86
C LEU A 107 -8.31 3.24 4.97
N GLY A 108 -7.72 3.65 3.84
CA GLY A 108 -6.52 4.49 3.77
C GLY A 108 -5.23 3.75 3.40
N GLY A 109 -5.18 2.43 3.49
CA GLY A 109 -4.03 1.61 3.10
C GLY A 109 -2.74 2.05 3.80
N VAL A 110 -1.74 2.54 3.03
CA VAL A 110 -0.45 2.98 3.60
C VAL A 110 -0.59 4.14 4.59
N TRP A 111 -1.62 4.97 4.50
CA TRP A 111 -1.87 6.07 5.42
C TRP A 111 -2.27 5.61 6.82
N THR A 112 -2.95 4.49 6.92
CA THR A 112 -3.59 3.98 8.14
C THR A 112 -2.99 2.65 8.56
N ALA A 113 -3.28 1.56 7.87
CA ALA A 113 -2.70 0.24 8.14
C ALA A 113 -1.17 0.22 8.01
N GLY A 114 -0.60 1.01 7.08
CA GLY A 114 0.85 1.14 6.87
C GLY A 114 1.53 2.17 7.76
N LEU A 115 0.79 2.96 8.54
CA LEU A 115 1.30 4.05 9.39
C LEU A 115 2.27 4.99 8.66
N LEU A 116 2.04 5.28 7.37
CA LEU A 116 2.77 6.31 6.65
C LEU A 116 2.15 7.67 6.96
N GLY A 117 2.39 8.19 8.16
CA GLY A 117 1.82 9.45 8.66
C GLY A 117 2.50 10.71 8.12
N TYR A 118 3.16 10.62 6.96
CA TYR A 118 3.80 11.73 6.28
C TYR A 118 3.45 11.74 4.80
N LEU A 119 2.62 12.71 4.39
CA LEU A 119 2.17 12.89 3.01
C LEU A 119 3.21 13.70 2.23
N LEU A 120 3.46 13.31 0.99
CA LEU A 120 4.40 13.98 0.09
C LEU A 120 3.71 14.37 -1.22
N ASP A 121 4.14 15.50 -1.80
CA ASP A 121 3.65 16.07 -3.06
C ASP A 121 2.11 16.27 -3.04
N PHE A 122 1.58 16.71 -1.88
CA PHE A 122 0.15 16.75 -1.56
C PHE A 122 -0.52 18.07 -1.91
N ASP A 123 0.19 18.95 -2.57
CA ASP A 123 -0.24 20.30 -2.99
C ASP A 123 -1.10 20.33 -4.29
N LYS A 124 -1.49 19.15 -4.79
CA LYS A 124 -2.33 19.05 -5.99
C LYS A 124 -3.74 19.60 -5.72
N PRO A 125 -4.37 20.21 -6.75
CA PRO A 125 -5.77 20.66 -6.65
C PRO A 125 -6.73 19.47 -6.49
N GLY A 126 -7.99 19.77 -6.19
CA GLY A 126 -9.05 18.77 -6.09
C GLY A 126 -9.10 18.07 -4.75
N PHE A 127 -9.27 16.76 -4.76
CA PHE A 127 -9.46 15.96 -3.56
C PHE A 127 -8.33 16.08 -2.54
N ASN A 128 -7.09 16.30 -2.99
CA ASN A 128 -5.97 16.56 -2.08
C ASN A 128 -6.26 17.76 -1.16
N GLN A 129 -6.75 18.87 -1.72
CA GLN A 129 -7.04 20.09 -0.95
C GLN A 129 -8.26 19.91 -0.05
N GLU A 130 -9.27 19.18 -0.50
CA GLU A 130 -10.43 18.83 0.33
C GLU A 130 -10.00 18.00 1.55
N LEU A 131 -9.18 16.94 1.32
CA LEU A 131 -8.71 16.10 2.42
C LEU A 131 -7.86 16.92 3.42
N LEU A 132 -6.96 17.78 2.93
CA LEU A 132 -6.18 18.66 3.82
C LEU A 132 -7.08 19.56 4.68
N LYS A 133 -8.09 20.17 4.07
CA LYS A 133 -9.05 21.02 4.78
C LYS A 133 -9.79 20.23 5.86
N ARG A 134 -10.30 19.03 5.53
CA ARG A 134 -11.01 18.19 6.50
C ARG A 134 -10.11 17.70 7.64
N LEU A 135 -8.82 17.43 7.38
CA LEU A 135 -7.84 17.09 8.40
C LEU A 135 -7.57 18.29 9.34
N GLU A 136 -7.53 19.51 8.80
CA GLU A 136 -7.37 20.75 9.58
C GLU A 136 -8.60 21.04 10.45
N GLU A 137 -9.80 21.00 9.88
CA GLU A 137 -11.07 21.25 10.56
C GLU A 137 -11.29 20.33 11.78
N ARG A 138 -10.68 19.13 11.75
CA ARG A 138 -10.77 18.13 12.82
C ARG A 138 -9.55 18.07 13.72
N ASP A 139 -8.62 19.00 13.57
CA ASP A 139 -7.33 19.00 14.30
C ASP A 139 -6.55 17.67 14.20
N ILE A 140 -6.70 16.96 13.05
CA ILE A 140 -6.02 15.69 12.79
C ILE A 140 -4.60 15.92 12.27
N ARG A 141 -4.34 17.06 11.59
CA ARG A 141 -3.01 17.44 11.12
C ARG A 141 -2.50 18.67 11.87
N ARG A 142 -1.17 18.76 11.96
CA ARG A 142 -0.48 19.94 12.47
C ARG A 142 0.42 20.56 11.41
N GLY A 143 0.60 21.89 11.51
CA GLY A 143 1.43 22.67 10.59
C GLY A 143 0.68 23.13 9.34
N THR A 144 1.25 24.11 8.68
CA THR A 144 0.65 24.82 7.53
C THR A 144 1.21 24.38 6.17
N ASN A 145 2.22 23.50 6.16
CA ASN A 145 2.83 23.03 4.92
C ASN A 145 1.83 22.13 4.17
N LYS A 146 1.47 22.52 2.95
CA LYS A 146 0.53 21.76 2.10
C LYS A 146 1.22 20.69 1.25
N LYS A 147 2.54 20.80 1.05
CA LYS A 147 3.30 19.89 0.21
C LYS A 147 3.75 18.64 0.96
N SER A 148 4.02 18.79 2.26
CA SER A 148 4.48 17.72 3.15
C SER A 148 3.73 17.84 4.47
N VAL A 149 2.95 16.82 4.83
CA VAL A 149 1.97 16.90 5.92
C VAL A 149 2.12 15.72 6.85
N VAL A 150 2.22 16.00 8.17
CA VAL A 150 2.09 14.99 9.23
C VAL A 150 0.65 15.01 9.74
N TYR A 151 0.11 13.86 10.05
CA TYR A 151 -1.27 13.71 10.54
C TYR A 151 -1.38 12.52 11.49
N GLU A 152 -2.49 12.46 12.21
CA GLU A 152 -2.82 11.40 13.15
C GLU A 152 -3.52 10.24 12.42
N PRO A 153 -2.93 9.02 12.38
CA PRO A 153 -3.50 7.91 11.60
C PRO A 153 -4.88 7.45 12.05
N GLU A 154 -5.18 7.49 13.36
CA GLU A 154 -6.51 7.07 13.87
C GLU A 154 -7.59 8.08 13.47
N GLY A 155 -7.30 9.39 13.55
CA GLY A 155 -8.22 10.41 13.05
C GLY A 155 -8.45 10.29 11.54
N MET A 156 -7.41 9.92 10.79
CA MET A 156 -7.55 9.66 9.35
C MET A 156 -8.49 8.48 9.06
N LYS A 157 -8.42 7.37 9.81
CA LYS A 157 -9.33 6.22 9.62
C LYS A 157 -10.79 6.66 9.72
N LEU A 158 -11.14 7.33 10.82
CA LEU A 158 -12.51 7.80 11.06
C LEU A 158 -12.97 8.77 9.96
N LEU A 159 -12.11 9.74 9.59
CA LEU A 159 -12.43 10.71 8.55
C LEU A 159 -12.76 10.03 7.21
N LEU A 160 -11.96 9.05 6.80
CA LEU A 160 -12.18 8.35 5.52
C LEU A 160 -13.45 7.50 5.53
N GLU A 161 -13.76 6.86 6.66
CA GLU A 161 -15.01 6.09 6.84
C GLU A 161 -16.23 7.00 6.74
N GLU A 162 -16.20 8.15 7.40
CA GLU A 162 -17.28 9.15 7.31
C GLU A 162 -17.45 9.68 5.89
N MET A 163 -16.34 9.99 5.20
CA MET A 163 -16.41 10.44 3.80
C MET A 163 -17.02 9.38 2.87
N PHE A 164 -16.80 8.09 3.13
CA PHE A 164 -17.43 7.01 2.38
C PHE A 164 -18.91 6.91 2.65
N VAL A 165 -19.31 7.03 3.91
CA VAL A 165 -20.73 7.05 4.31
C VAL A 165 -21.45 8.27 3.71
N GLU A 166 -20.84 9.47 3.80
CA GLU A 166 -21.36 10.71 3.20
C GLU A 166 -21.56 10.57 1.68
N ALA A 167 -20.65 9.86 0.98
CA ALA A 167 -20.76 9.63 -0.44
C ALA A 167 -21.68 8.46 -0.85
N GLY A 168 -22.29 7.77 0.11
CA GLY A 168 -23.16 6.61 -0.14
C GLY A 168 -22.44 5.41 -0.74
N ILE A 169 -21.14 5.26 -0.48
CA ILE A 169 -20.31 4.18 -1.02
C ILE A 169 -20.54 2.91 -0.23
N LYS A 170 -20.83 1.80 -0.92
CA LYS A 170 -20.82 0.47 -0.31
C LYS A 170 -19.38 -0.04 -0.23
N PHE A 171 -18.88 -0.36 0.95
CA PHE A 171 -17.54 -0.91 1.11
C PHE A 171 -17.54 -2.12 2.04
N GLN A 172 -16.56 -2.99 1.83
CA GLN A 172 -16.36 -4.20 2.63
C GLN A 172 -14.88 -4.36 2.97
N LEU A 173 -14.59 -4.27 4.27
CA LEU A 173 -13.26 -4.51 4.84
C LEU A 173 -13.00 -6.01 4.97
N HIS A 174 -11.74 -6.40 5.26
CA HIS A 174 -11.32 -7.80 5.39
C HIS A 174 -11.72 -8.66 4.18
N THR A 175 -11.67 -8.07 2.99
CA THR A 175 -12.13 -8.69 1.76
C THR A 175 -11.07 -8.56 0.67
N LYS A 176 -10.53 -9.69 0.26
CA LYS A 176 -9.49 -9.78 -0.77
C LYS A 176 -10.11 -10.13 -2.13
N VAL A 177 -9.72 -9.42 -3.18
CA VAL A 177 -9.96 -9.86 -4.56
C VAL A 177 -9.02 -11.02 -4.86
N CYS A 178 -9.57 -12.18 -5.25
CA CYS A 178 -8.81 -13.41 -5.43
C CYS A 178 -8.91 -14.02 -6.83
N ALA A 179 -9.85 -13.56 -7.68
CA ALA A 179 -9.93 -13.94 -9.07
C ALA A 179 -10.59 -12.85 -9.92
N ALA A 180 -10.32 -12.89 -11.24
CA ALA A 180 -10.90 -11.98 -12.22
C ALA A 180 -11.24 -12.77 -13.50
N TYR A 181 -12.41 -12.50 -14.09
CA TYR A 181 -12.92 -13.20 -15.25
C TYR A 181 -13.28 -12.23 -16.36
N ARG A 182 -12.95 -12.61 -17.59
CA ARG A 182 -13.15 -11.81 -18.80
C ARG A 182 -14.08 -12.50 -19.78
N GLU A 183 -14.84 -11.70 -20.52
CA GLU A 183 -15.51 -12.10 -21.76
C GLU A 183 -14.74 -11.47 -22.91
N GLY A 184 -13.98 -12.28 -23.64
CA GLY A 184 -13.00 -11.79 -24.60
C GLY A 184 -11.91 -10.93 -23.92
N LYS A 185 -11.82 -9.66 -24.30
CA LYS A 185 -10.90 -8.69 -23.66
C LYS A 185 -11.53 -7.96 -22.45
N ARG A 186 -12.84 -8.03 -22.28
CA ARG A 186 -13.54 -7.24 -21.28
C ARG A 186 -13.55 -7.93 -19.92
N LEU A 187 -13.05 -7.26 -18.88
CA LEU A 187 -13.25 -7.68 -17.51
C LEU A 187 -14.73 -7.49 -17.13
N THR A 188 -15.40 -8.56 -16.74
CA THR A 188 -16.83 -8.54 -16.40
C THR A 188 -17.11 -8.92 -14.96
N THR A 189 -16.24 -9.74 -14.35
CA THR A 189 -16.51 -10.33 -13.05
C THR A 189 -15.21 -10.44 -12.24
N ILE A 190 -15.29 -10.11 -10.95
CA ILE A 190 -14.25 -10.44 -9.99
C ILE A 190 -14.81 -11.38 -8.92
N VAL A 191 -13.93 -12.13 -8.26
CA VAL A 191 -14.28 -12.90 -7.06
C VAL A 191 -13.53 -12.35 -5.87
N THR A 192 -14.23 -12.22 -4.77
CA THR A 192 -13.64 -11.86 -3.48
C THR A 192 -13.67 -13.03 -2.51
N GLU A 193 -12.70 -13.05 -1.60
CA GLU A 193 -12.64 -13.95 -0.44
C GLU A 193 -12.74 -13.14 0.84
N SER A 194 -13.61 -13.56 1.76
CA SER A 194 -13.85 -12.91 3.04
C SER A 194 -14.29 -13.92 4.10
N LYS A 195 -14.57 -13.47 5.33
CA LYS A 195 -15.19 -14.34 6.36
C LYS A 195 -16.57 -14.86 5.97
N SER A 196 -17.23 -14.23 5.00
CA SER A 196 -18.52 -14.68 4.45
C SER A 196 -18.36 -15.69 3.31
N GLY A 197 -17.13 -16.15 3.04
CA GLY A 197 -16.78 -17.02 1.93
C GLY A 197 -16.50 -16.26 0.65
N ARG A 198 -16.51 -17.00 -0.46
CA ARG A 198 -16.25 -16.49 -1.81
C ARG A 198 -17.52 -15.94 -2.43
N GLN A 199 -17.42 -14.80 -3.08
CA GLN A 199 -18.53 -14.15 -3.77
C GLN A 199 -18.07 -13.52 -5.08
N ALA A 200 -18.89 -13.67 -6.13
CA ALA A 200 -18.67 -13.05 -7.43
C ALA A 200 -19.40 -11.70 -7.55
N TRP A 201 -18.77 -10.74 -8.25
CA TRP A 201 -19.28 -9.38 -8.41
C TRP A 201 -19.10 -8.94 -9.86
N LYS A 202 -20.16 -8.48 -10.48
CA LYS A 202 -20.14 -7.89 -11.81
C LYS A 202 -20.24 -6.36 -11.75
N ALA A 203 -19.53 -5.71 -12.67
CA ALA A 203 -19.68 -4.28 -12.90
C ALA A 203 -19.25 -3.92 -14.35
N PRO A 204 -19.74 -2.81 -14.89
CA PRO A 204 -19.26 -2.27 -16.16
C PRO A 204 -17.78 -1.87 -16.15
N VAL A 205 -17.27 -1.33 -15.02
CA VAL A 205 -15.90 -0.83 -14.90
C VAL A 205 -15.29 -1.20 -13.55
N PHE A 206 -14.01 -1.56 -13.58
CA PHE A 206 -13.19 -1.89 -12.41
C PHE A 206 -11.99 -0.95 -12.32
N ILE A 207 -11.60 -0.59 -11.09
CA ILE A 207 -10.40 0.21 -10.83
C ILE A 207 -9.48 -0.58 -9.91
N ASP A 208 -8.27 -0.90 -10.39
CA ASP A 208 -7.21 -1.50 -9.59
C ASP A 208 -6.47 -0.39 -8.81
N THR A 209 -6.73 -0.33 -7.53
CA THR A 209 -6.04 0.51 -6.55
C THR A 209 -5.41 -0.31 -5.42
N THR A 210 -5.12 -1.59 -5.69
CA THR A 210 -4.49 -2.51 -4.75
C THR A 210 -3.06 -2.08 -4.36
N GLY A 211 -2.49 -1.16 -5.14
CA GLY A 211 -1.14 -0.65 -4.98
C GLY A 211 -0.07 -1.56 -5.57
N ASP A 212 -0.30 -2.86 -5.55
CA ASP A 212 0.63 -3.88 -6.05
C ASP A 212 0.17 -4.53 -7.39
N GLY A 213 -0.89 -3.96 -8.00
CA GLY A 213 -1.40 -4.41 -9.30
C GLY A 213 -2.05 -5.80 -9.25
N ASP A 214 -2.66 -6.16 -8.12
CA ASP A 214 -3.20 -7.50 -7.94
C ASP A 214 -4.36 -7.79 -8.89
N LEU A 215 -5.29 -6.85 -9.05
CA LEU A 215 -6.43 -7.06 -9.97
C LEU A 215 -5.96 -7.12 -11.43
N GLY A 216 -5.03 -6.24 -11.85
CA GLY A 216 -4.47 -6.26 -13.20
C GLY A 216 -3.80 -7.60 -13.50
N ALA A 217 -3.00 -8.13 -12.57
CA ALA A 217 -2.36 -9.43 -12.70
C ALA A 217 -3.37 -10.58 -12.74
N LEU A 218 -4.39 -10.58 -11.87
CA LEU A 218 -5.47 -11.57 -11.87
C LEU A 218 -6.29 -11.53 -13.17
N ALA A 219 -6.46 -10.35 -13.76
CA ALA A 219 -7.13 -10.17 -15.04
C ALA A 219 -6.26 -10.57 -16.24
N GLY A 220 -4.98 -10.92 -16.03
CA GLY A 220 -4.06 -11.36 -17.08
C GLY A 220 -3.43 -10.21 -17.87
N CYS A 221 -3.30 -9.02 -17.27
CA CYS A 221 -2.53 -7.93 -17.85
C CYS A 221 -1.04 -8.22 -17.78
N ALA A 222 -0.28 -7.79 -18.78
CA ALA A 222 1.17 -7.69 -18.69
C ALA A 222 1.56 -6.63 -17.64
N PHE A 223 2.72 -6.81 -17.00
CA PHE A 223 3.25 -5.87 -16.02
C PHE A 223 4.78 -5.90 -15.96
N GLU A 224 5.35 -4.81 -15.48
CA GLU A 224 6.75 -4.74 -15.08
C GLU A 224 6.86 -4.73 -13.56
N TYR A 225 8.04 -5.12 -13.05
CA TYR A 225 8.32 -5.16 -11.63
C TYR A 225 9.82 -4.94 -11.36
N GLY A 226 10.15 -4.12 -10.36
CA GLY A 226 11.55 -3.81 -10.03
C GLY A 226 12.29 -3.04 -11.13
N GLU A 227 13.61 -2.95 -11.00
CA GLU A 227 14.52 -2.49 -12.04
C GLU A 227 14.83 -3.66 -12.99
N ALA A 228 14.96 -3.41 -14.29
CA ALA A 228 15.05 -4.40 -15.37
C ALA A 228 15.75 -5.75 -15.04
N ASP A 229 15.34 -6.82 -15.72
CA ASP A 229 15.91 -8.18 -15.85
C ASP A 229 16.29 -8.96 -14.57
N SER A 230 16.97 -8.38 -13.60
CA SER A 230 17.40 -9.02 -12.35
C SER A 230 16.47 -8.75 -11.17
N CYS A 231 15.50 -7.88 -11.37
CA CYS A 231 14.43 -7.52 -10.43
C CYS A 231 14.87 -7.12 -9.01
N PRO A 232 15.89 -6.25 -8.81
CA PRO A 232 16.01 -5.58 -7.54
C PRO A 232 14.86 -4.60 -7.41
N CYS A 233 13.94 -4.90 -6.48
CA CYS A 233 12.86 -3.99 -6.11
C CYS A 233 13.32 -3.07 -4.98
N GLN A 234 12.70 -1.90 -4.89
CA GLN A 234 12.93 -1.00 -3.78
C GLN A 234 12.51 -1.65 -2.45
N PRO A 235 13.25 -1.39 -1.35
CA PRO A 235 13.02 -2.08 -0.09
C PRO A 235 11.65 -1.76 0.52
N MET A 236 11.08 -2.70 1.25
CA MET A 236 9.92 -2.48 2.10
C MET A 236 10.34 -1.86 3.43
N SER A 237 9.44 -1.17 4.11
CA SER A 237 9.65 -0.62 5.46
C SER A 237 8.43 -0.84 6.34
N LEU A 238 8.68 -1.22 7.59
CA LEU A 238 7.65 -1.23 8.62
C LEU A 238 7.75 0.06 9.43
N ASN A 239 6.68 0.80 9.54
CA ASN A 239 6.60 2.00 10.38
C ASN A 239 6.06 1.68 11.78
N ALA A 240 6.26 2.60 12.74
CA ALA A 240 5.68 2.49 14.06
C ALA A 240 5.29 3.84 14.64
N LEU A 241 4.33 3.80 15.56
CA LEU A 241 4.05 4.88 16.49
C LEU A 241 4.83 4.64 17.78
N LEU A 242 5.46 5.71 18.28
CA LEU A 242 6.19 5.71 19.53
C LEU A 242 5.56 6.72 20.48
N VAL A 243 5.65 6.44 21.79
CA VAL A 243 5.33 7.41 22.85
C VAL A 243 6.60 7.73 23.60
N CYS A 244 6.88 9.02 23.80
CA CYS A 244 7.99 9.53 24.60
C CYS A 244 7.47 10.25 25.84
N LYS A 245 8.35 10.55 26.80
CA LYS A 245 8.00 11.35 27.97
C LYS A 245 7.81 12.82 27.63
N ASP A 246 8.70 13.35 26.80
CA ASP A 246 8.74 14.76 26.41
C ASP A 246 9.27 14.89 24.99
N ALA A 247 8.39 15.23 24.05
CA ALA A 247 8.77 15.44 22.65
C ALA A 247 9.65 16.70 22.46
N ALA A 248 9.56 17.68 23.35
CA ALA A 248 10.41 18.87 23.26
C ALA A 248 11.90 18.54 23.52
N ALA A 249 12.17 17.56 24.38
CA ALA A 249 13.52 17.05 24.59
C ALA A 249 14.10 16.29 23.38
N LEU A 250 13.24 15.87 22.44
CA LEU A 250 13.60 15.15 21.22
C LEU A 250 13.65 16.05 19.97
N LYS A 251 13.45 17.37 20.10
CA LYS A 251 13.32 18.31 18.97
C LYS A 251 14.43 18.20 17.93
N ASP A 252 15.68 17.97 18.36
CA ASP A 252 16.84 17.90 17.46
C ASP A 252 16.83 16.64 16.57
N PHE A 253 16.06 15.63 16.94
CA PHE A 253 15.90 14.35 16.22
C PHE A 253 14.61 14.31 15.40
N ILE A 254 13.66 15.23 15.64
CA ILE A 254 12.36 15.28 14.95
C ILE A 254 12.49 16.05 13.64
N HIS A 255 12.14 15.40 12.54
CA HIS A 255 12.16 15.99 11.22
C HIS A 255 11.15 17.13 11.10
N GLY A 256 11.60 18.29 10.62
CA GLY A 256 10.77 19.49 10.44
C GLY A 256 10.41 20.24 11.73
N SER A 257 10.98 19.88 12.88
CA SER A 257 10.76 20.59 14.16
C SER A 257 11.41 21.98 14.17
N ASP A 258 12.48 22.18 13.41
CA ASP A 258 13.20 23.43 13.30
C ASP A 258 13.32 23.84 11.81
N PRO A 259 12.57 24.89 11.38
CA PRO A 259 12.61 25.35 9.99
C PRO A 259 13.96 25.90 9.53
N SER A 260 14.86 26.25 10.48
CA SER A 260 16.21 26.75 10.16
C SER A 260 17.20 25.64 9.80
N LYS A 261 16.87 24.37 10.15
CA LYS A 261 17.71 23.21 9.87
C LYS A 261 17.36 22.57 8.54
N THR A 262 18.38 22.08 7.84
CA THR A 262 18.15 21.30 6.63
C THR A 262 17.53 19.93 6.96
N ASP A 263 16.75 19.38 6.04
CA ASP A 263 16.04 18.09 6.19
C ASP A 263 16.94 16.91 6.62
N GLY A 264 18.24 16.98 6.32
CA GLY A 264 19.21 15.93 6.67
C GLY A 264 19.66 15.96 8.13
N THR A 265 19.65 17.13 8.77
CA THR A 265 20.28 17.33 10.09
C THR A 265 19.66 16.45 11.19
N SER A 266 18.34 16.43 11.31
CA SER A 266 17.64 15.63 12.32
C SER A 266 17.78 14.13 12.08
N LYS A 267 17.79 13.71 10.81
CA LYS A 267 18.00 12.30 10.44
C LYS A 267 19.40 11.81 10.80
N ASP A 268 20.42 12.66 10.57
CA ASP A 268 21.80 12.31 10.90
C ASP A 268 22.02 12.32 12.42
N ALA A 269 21.42 13.27 13.15
CA ALA A 269 21.42 13.26 14.60
C ALA A 269 20.74 12.01 15.18
N PHE A 270 19.59 11.63 14.64
CA PHE A 270 18.87 10.42 15.08
C PHE A 270 19.66 9.14 14.74
N LEU A 271 20.29 9.06 13.57
CA LEU A 271 21.19 7.96 13.22
C LEU A 271 22.37 7.86 14.20
N ALA A 272 22.93 8.99 14.60
CA ALA A 272 24.04 9.01 15.58
C ALA A 272 23.58 8.42 16.92
N GLU A 273 22.40 8.76 17.41
CA GLU A 273 21.84 8.18 18.65
C GLU A 273 21.58 6.66 18.52
N ILE A 274 21.04 6.20 17.37
CA ILE A 274 20.88 4.76 17.14
C ILE A 274 22.21 4.05 17.16
N LYS A 275 23.28 4.60 16.56
CA LYS A 275 24.62 4.02 16.59
C LYS A 275 25.22 3.90 17.99
N ARG A 276 24.85 4.78 18.93
CA ARG A 276 25.25 4.66 20.35
C ARG A 276 24.69 3.41 21.03
N THR A 277 23.71 2.75 20.42
CA THR A 277 23.13 1.49 20.90
C THR A 277 23.83 0.25 20.34
N ASP A 278 25.01 0.41 19.74
CA ASP A 278 25.75 -0.64 19.02
C ASP A 278 24.94 -1.30 17.88
N HIS A 279 24.03 -0.52 17.28
CA HIS A 279 23.25 -0.96 16.15
C HIS A 279 23.35 0.02 14.97
N PHE A 280 23.54 -0.50 13.77
CA PHE A 280 23.39 0.24 12.53
C PHE A 280 22.07 -0.14 11.89
N PRO A 281 21.11 0.78 11.73
CA PRO A 281 19.80 0.44 11.21
C PRO A 281 19.87 0.04 9.74
N SER A 282 18.98 -0.85 9.31
CA SER A 282 18.87 -1.28 7.91
C SER A 282 18.46 -0.14 6.96
N TYR A 283 18.03 1.00 7.49
CA TYR A 283 17.83 2.26 6.76
C TYR A 283 18.73 3.36 7.34
N ALA A 284 19.70 3.84 6.53
CA ALA A 284 20.71 4.80 6.97
C ALA A 284 20.24 6.26 7.13
N LYS A 285 18.98 6.54 6.88
CA LYS A 285 18.34 7.87 7.13
C LYS A 285 17.07 7.72 7.96
N PRO A 286 17.17 7.12 9.17
CA PRO A 286 16.01 6.95 10.04
C PRO A 286 15.37 8.31 10.29
N THR A 287 14.04 8.35 10.29
CA THR A 287 13.29 9.60 10.38
C THR A 287 12.23 9.49 11.46
N LEU A 288 12.18 10.50 12.31
CA LEU A 288 11.22 10.65 13.39
C LEU A 288 10.36 11.89 13.11
N TRP A 289 9.05 11.77 13.23
CA TRP A 289 8.09 12.87 13.10
C TRP A 289 7.23 12.98 14.35
N GLN A 290 6.91 14.20 14.77
CA GLN A 290 5.93 14.42 15.82
C GLN A 290 4.53 14.43 15.21
N VAL A 291 3.68 13.52 15.65
CA VAL A 291 2.28 13.42 15.24
C VAL A 291 1.43 14.36 16.07
N ARG A 292 1.47 14.18 17.40
CA ARG A 292 0.74 15.01 18.37
C ARG A 292 1.39 14.85 19.75
N ASP A 293 1.57 15.95 20.48
CA ASP A 293 2.10 15.95 21.85
C ASP A 293 3.33 15.03 21.98
N ASN A 294 3.23 13.94 22.74
CA ASN A 294 4.29 12.95 22.93
C ASN A 294 4.17 11.72 22.02
N LEU A 295 3.26 11.76 21.03
CA LEU A 295 3.11 10.71 20.02
C LEU A 295 3.99 11.02 18.81
N LEU A 296 4.83 10.07 18.47
CA LEU A 296 5.79 10.17 17.37
C LEU A 296 5.53 9.07 16.35
N LEU A 297 5.87 9.33 15.10
CA LEU A 297 5.94 8.35 14.03
C LEU A 297 7.41 8.12 13.68
N VAL A 298 7.79 6.86 13.41
CA VAL A 298 9.15 6.51 13.02
C VAL A 298 9.21 5.60 11.81
N MET A 299 10.16 5.89 10.92
CA MET A 299 10.64 5.01 9.86
C MET A 299 12.15 4.82 10.02
N MET A 300 12.61 3.59 10.29
CA MET A 300 14.04 3.33 10.58
C MET A 300 14.56 1.98 10.09
N ASN A 301 13.80 1.30 9.22
CA ASN A 301 14.20 0.01 8.66
C ASN A 301 13.92 -0.10 7.18
N HIS A 302 14.70 -0.97 6.52
CA HIS A 302 14.50 -1.44 5.15
C HIS A 302 14.62 -2.95 5.09
N GLN A 303 13.74 -3.59 4.34
CA GLN A 303 13.77 -5.01 4.03
C GLN A 303 14.02 -5.18 2.53
N TYR A 304 15.16 -5.73 2.17
CA TYR A 304 15.67 -5.80 0.80
C TYR A 304 15.29 -7.10 0.10
N GLY A 305 15.11 -7.05 -1.23
CA GLY A 305 14.88 -8.24 -2.06
C GLY A 305 13.54 -8.95 -1.79
N VAL A 306 12.52 -8.21 -1.35
CA VAL A 306 11.20 -8.75 -0.98
C VAL A 306 10.18 -8.44 -2.08
N PRO A 307 9.79 -9.44 -2.90
CA PRO A 307 8.74 -9.27 -3.90
C PRO A 307 7.37 -9.00 -3.26
N CYS A 308 6.61 -8.06 -3.80
CA CYS A 308 5.29 -7.67 -3.28
C CYS A 308 4.22 -8.77 -3.41
N PHE A 309 4.49 -9.84 -4.14
CA PHE A 309 3.60 -10.97 -4.39
C PHE A 309 4.08 -12.29 -3.76
N ASP A 310 5.11 -12.26 -2.93
CA ASP A 310 5.63 -13.41 -2.17
C ASP A 310 5.26 -13.29 -0.69
N ALA A 311 4.15 -13.92 -0.30
CA ALA A 311 3.62 -13.83 1.05
C ALA A 311 4.59 -14.38 2.11
N ALA A 312 5.39 -15.40 1.79
CA ALA A 312 6.37 -15.95 2.72
C ALA A 312 7.49 -14.95 3.00
N LYS A 313 8.08 -14.35 1.96
CA LYS A 313 9.10 -13.31 2.09
C LYS A 313 8.58 -12.04 2.75
N ILE A 314 7.34 -11.63 2.47
CA ILE A 314 6.71 -10.48 3.13
C ILE A 314 6.53 -10.76 4.63
N THR A 315 6.16 -11.98 4.99
CA THR A 315 6.03 -12.40 6.41
C THR A 315 7.38 -12.33 7.11
N GLU A 316 8.41 -12.93 6.53
CA GLU A 316 9.77 -12.91 7.05
C GLU A 316 10.29 -11.46 7.23
N ALA A 317 10.12 -10.64 6.19
CA ALA A 317 10.49 -9.22 6.22
C ALA A 317 9.75 -8.45 7.33
N THR A 318 8.46 -8.71 7.52
CA THR A 318 7.66 -8.06 8.56
C THR A 318 8.14 -8.44 9.96
N VAL A 319 8.41 -9.72 10.20
CA VAL A 319 8.91 -10.22 11.48
C VAL A 319 10.30 -9.62 11.78
N HIS A 320 11.21 -9.65 10.79
CA HIS A 320 12.54 -9.09 10.92
C HIS A 320 12.52 -7.58 11.18
N ALA A 321 11.75 -6.81 10.42
CA ALA A 321 11.60 -5.36 10.62
C ALA A 321 11.07 -5.03 12.03
N ARG A 322 10.10 -5.79 12.53
CA ARG A 322 9.55 -5.58 13.88
C ARG A 322 10.58 -5.89 14.96
N ALA A 323 11.38 -6.93 14.79
CA ALA A 323 12.46 -7.28 15.70
C ALA A 323 13.54 -6.18 15.72
N GLU A 324 13.96 -5.67 14.56
CA GLU A 324 14.90 -4.56 14.45
C GLU A 324 14.40 -3.30 15.17
N MET A 325 13.14 -2.92 14.96
CA MET A 325 12.54 -1.76 15.63
C MET A 325 12.55 -1.90 17.14
N ASN A 326 12.18 -3.07 17.67
CA ASN A 326 12.23 -3.35 19.10
C ASN A 326 13.65 -3.26 19.66
N LYS A 327 14.65 -3.78 18.92
CA LYS A 327 16.06 -3.70 19.30
C LYS A 327 16.52 -2.24 19.39
N ILE A 328 16.22 -1.42 18.38
CA ILE A 328 16.58 0.00 18.35
C ILE A 328 15.90 0.76 19.51
N VAL A 329 14.59 0.64 19.68
CA VAL A 329 13.83 1.36 20.72
C VAL A 329 14.30 0.95 22.11
N ASN A 330 14.56 -0.33 22.36
CA ASN A 330 15.11 -0.82 23.64
C ASN A 330 16.54 -0.27 23.89
N GLY A 331 17.35 -0.19 22.83
CA GLY A 331 18.69 0.40 22.91
C GLY A 331 18.64 1.88 23.27
N LEU A 332 17.83 2.68 22.56
CA LEU A 332 17.62 4.10 22.85
C LEU A 332 17.14 4.32 24.27
N ARG A 333 16.14 3.54 24.73
CA ARG A 333 15.63 3.62 26.11
C ARG A 333 16.72 3.39 27.15
N LYS A 334 17.66 2.46 26.89
CA LYS A 334 18.79 2.18 27.78
C LYS A 334 19.81 3.31 27.83
N LEU A 335 19.92 4.14 26.78
CA LEU A 335 20.75 5.33 26.80
C LEU A 335 20.28 6.38 27.82
N GLY A 336 19.00 6.35 28.20
CA GLY A 336 18.39 7.32 29.10
C GLY A 336 18.29 8.72 28.49
N GLY A 337 18.35 9.77 29.33
CA GLY A 337 18.20 11.15 28.88
C GLY A 337 16.89 11.38 28.13
N PRO A 338 16.91 11.99 26.91
CA PRO A 338 15.68 12.28 26.17
C PRO A 338 14.93 11.02 25.70
N TRP A 339 15.60 9.87 25.70
CA TRP A 339 15.04 8.58 25.30
C TRP A 339 14.41 7.79 26.45
N GLU A 340 14.54 8.29 27.68
CA GLU A 340 13.98 7.61 28.86
C GLU A 340 12.48 7.41 28.72
N GLY A 341 12.01 6.17 28.94
CA GLY A 341 10.60 5.83 28.85
C GLY A 341 10.04 5.74 27.43
N LEU A 342 10.87 5.83 26.37
CA LEU A 342 10.44 5.65 24.99
C LEU A 342 9.79 4.27 24.80
N GLN A 343 8.60 4.22 24.18
CA GLN A 343 7.83 2.99 23.97
C GLN A 343 7.29 2.90 22.55
N ILE A 344 7.20 1.68 22.02
CA ILE A 344 6.41 1.40 20.81
C ILE A 344 4.94 1.34 21.23
N ALA A 345 4.13 2.27 20.72
CA ALA A 345 2.68 2.25 20.91
C ALA A 345 2.03 1.23 19.96
N ALA A 346 2.45 1.23 18.69
CA ALA A 346 1.99 0.29 17.69
C ALA A 346 3.01 0.15 16.55
N THR A 347 3.15 -1.03 15.98
CA THR A 347 3.78 -1.23 14.66
C THR A 347 2.68 -1.29 13.61
N ALA A 348 2.99 -0.87 12.38
CA ALA A 348 2.06 -0.99 11.28
C ALA A 348 1.55 -2.42 11.12
N GLU A 349 0.27 -2.57 10.78
CA GLU A 349 -0.33 -3.86 10.39
C GLU A 349 0.27 -4.34 9.06
N GLN A 350 0.49 -3.39 8.15
CA GLN A 350 1.00 -3.63 6.81
C GLN A 350 2.42 -3.07 6.67
N ILE A 351 3.37 -3.94 6.26
CA ILE A 351 4.68 -3.44 5.81
C ILE A 351 4.50 -2.59 4.54
N GLY A 352 5.15 -1.43 4.50
CA GLY A 352 5.03 -0.49 3.39
C GLY A 352 5.80 -0.98 2.16
N VAL A 353 5.09 -1.23 1.08
CA VAL A 353 5.64 -1.62 -0.22
C VAL A 353 5.90 -0.36 -1.05
N ARG A 354 7.14 -0.16 -1.51
CA ARG A 354 7.51 0.94 -2.40
C ARG A 354 7.36 0.58 -3.87
N ASP A 355 7.65 -0.66 -4.21
CA ASP A 355 7.76 -1.15 -5.59
C ASP A 355 6.87 -2.39 -5.77
N GLY A 356 5.74 -2.20 -6.45
CA GLY A 356 4.77 -3.23 -6.81
C GLY A 356 4.78 -3.47 -8.31
N ARG A 357 3.84 -4.28 -8.82
CA ARG A 357 3.64 -4.43 -10.26
C ARG A 357 3.17 -3.12 -10.86
N ARG A 358 3.74 -2.76 -11.99
CA ARG A 358 3.32 -1.65 -12.85
C ARG A 358 2.61 -2.26 -14.05
N ILE A 359 1.29 -2.20 -14.05
CA ILE A 359 0.43 -2.81 -15.06
C ILE A 359 0.58 -2.09 -16.40
N ALA A 360 0.73 -2.83 -17.48
CA ALA A 360 0.86 -2.27 -18.82
C ALA A 360 -0.40 -1.45 -19.19
N GLY A 361 -0.21 -0.15 -19.34
CA GLY A 361 -1.23 0.80 -19.77
C GLY A 361 -1.16 1.10 -21.26
N ARG A 362 -2.11 1.88 -21.74
CA ARG A 362 -2.12 2.36 -23.13
C ARG A 362 -1.02 3.41 -23.42
N TYR A 363 -0.38 3.88 -22.38
CA TYR A 363 0.85 4.66 -22.38
C TYR A 363 1.71 4.25 -21.20
N THR A 364 3.03 4.25 -21.36
CA THR A 364 3.99 4.01 -20.28
C THR A 364 4.74 5.31 -20.00
N VAL A 365 4.57 5.86 -18.80
CA VAL A 365 5.32 7.05 -18.37
C VAL A 365 6.78 6.68 -18.22
N SER A 366 7.67 7.38 -18.94
CA SER A 366 9.09 7.01 -19.04
C SER A 366 10.02 7.95 -18.29
N LYS A 367 11.26 7.51 -18.11
CA LYS A 367 12.38 8.35 -17.65
C LYS A 367 12.54 9.59 -18.52
N GLU A 368 12.38 9.44 -19.83
CA GLU A 368 12.50 10.54 -20.82
C GLU A 368 11.43 11.59 -20.57
N ASP A 369 10.19 11.20 -20.24
CA ASP A 369 9.11 12.12 -19.87
C ASP A 369 9.47 12.96 -18.64
N VAL A 370 10.04 12.30 -17.62
CA VAL A 370 10.48 12.95 -16.37
C VAL A 370 11.59 13.98 -16.62
N ILE A 371 12.58 13.63 -17.45
CA ILE A 371 13.71 14.51 -17.80
C ILE A 371 13.25 15.68 -18.68
N ALA A 372 12.43 15.40 -19.69
CA ALA A 372 11.93 16.40 -20.61
C ALA A 372 10.93 17.36 -19.95
N GLY A 373 10.20 16.90 -18.93
CA GLY A 373 9.02 17.59 -18.42
C GLY A 373 7.88 17.50 -19.41
N ALA A 374 7.59 16.29 -19.90
CA ALA A 374 6.62 16.01 -20.96
C ALA A 374 5.24 16.58 -20.64
N ARG A 375 4.51 17.02 -21.69
CA ARG A 375 3.18 17.58 -21.62
C ARG A 375 2.22 16.83 -22.52
N TYR A 376 0.98 16.61 -22.03
CA TYR A 376 -0.05 15.87 -22.73
C TYR A 376 -1.41 16.52 -22.59
N ASP A 377 -2.21 16.47 -23.66
CA ASP A 377 -3.58 17.01 -23.67
C ASP A 377 -4.52 16.24 -22.74
N ASP A 378 -4.18 14.98 -22.44
CA ASP A 378 -4.91 14.11 -21.50
C ASP A 378 -4.23 14.02 -20.11
N ALA A 379 -3.54 15.09 -19.69
CA ALA A 379 -2.83 15.15 -18.41
C ALA A 379 -3.77 15.10 -17.21
N VAL A 380 -3.65 14.08 -16.37
CA VAL A 380 -4.47 13.91 -15.16
C VAL A 380 -3.82 14.48 -13.91
N VAL A 381 -2.49 14.50 -13.83
CA VAL A 381 -1.72 15.07 -12.72
C VAL A 381 -0.34 15.49 -13.22
N ARG A 382 0.23 16.50 -12.55
CA ARG A 382 1.59 17.00 -12.79
C ARG A 382 2.46 16.78 -11.56
N PRO A 383 3.20 15.64 -11.48
CA PRO A 383 4.18 15.42 -10.44
C PRO A 383 5.30 16.45 -10.43
N THR A 384 5.72 16.81 -9.23
CA THR A 384 6.89 17.69 -9.00
C THR A 384 7.92 17.02 -8.09
N PHE A 385 7.63 15.82 -7.62
CA PHE A 385 8.48 15.07 -6.73
C PHE A 385 9.73 14.55 -7.46
N SER A 386 10.88 14.61 -6.79
CA SER A 386 12.13 14.08 -7.34
C SER A 386 12.09 12.56 -7.54
N VAL A 387 12.95 12.03 -8.38
CA VAL A 387 13.24 10.60 -8.40
C VAL A 387 13.82 10.22 -7.04
N ASP A 388 13.19 9.25 -6.36
CA ASP A 388 13.54 8.78 -5.01
C ASP A 388 13.67 7.25 -5.04
N ILE A 389 14.87 6.79 -5.39
CA ILE A 389 15.21 5.37 -5.39
C ILE A 389 15.92 5.06 -4.08
N HIS A 390 15.27 4.34 -3.19
CA HIS A 390 15.89 3.81 -1.99
C HIS A 390 16.93 2.73 -2.36
N ALA A 391 18.02 2.68 -1.59
CA ALA A 391 19.09 1.70 -1.81
C ALA A 391 18.49 0.28 -1.97
N LEU A 392 18.91 -0.44 -2.99
CA LEU A 392 18.37 -1.75 -3.35
C LEU A 392 19.02 -2.90 -2.55
N SER A 393 20.06 -2.61 -1.77
CA SER A 393 20.72 -3.57 -0.89
C SER A 393 21.28 -2.91 0.37
N ALA A 394 21.58 -3.71 1.38
CA ALA A 394 22.18 -3.24 2.62
C ALA A 394 23.56 -2.58 2.39
N ASP A 395 24.37 -3.06 1.44
CA ASP A 395 25.67 -2.46 1.15
C ASP A 395 25.56 -1.13 0.39
N MET A 396 24.59 -1.00 -0.50
CA MET A 396 24.26 0.30 -1.10
C MET A 396 23.79 1.30 -0.04
N ASN A 397 22.94 0.86 0.89
CA ASN A 397 22.42 1.70 1.98
C ASN A 397 23.54 2.26 2.90
N LYS A 398 24.61 1.49 3.15
CA LYS A 398 25.77 1.98 3.92
C LYS A 398 26.49 3.14 3.21
N LYS A 399 26.48 3.16 1.87
CA LYS A 399 27.08 4.21 1.04
C LYS A 399 26.13 5.40 0.84
N SER A 400 24.89 5.12 0.48
CA SER A 400 23.81 6.12 0.31
C SER A 400 22.46 5.47 0.50
N ALA A 401 21.62 6.03 1.36
CA ALA A 401 20.28 5.49 1.67
C ALA A 401 19.32 5.60 0.50
N TYR A 402 19.49 6.59 -0.35
CA TYR A 402 18.65 6.83 -1.54
C TYR A 402 19.44 7.60 -2.61
N SER A 403 18.95 7.57 -3.84
CA SER A 403 19.56 8.20 -5.01
C SER A 403 18.46 8.76 -5.92
N ASN A 404 18.77 9.85 -6.61
CA ASN A 404 17.95 10.36 -7.72
C ASN A 404 18.46 9.89 -9.09
N ALA A 405 19.38 8.93 -9.12
CA ALA A 405 20.02 8.41 -10.34
C ALA A 405 20.68 9.51 -11.21
N GLY A 406 21.07 10.65 -10.62
CA GLY A 406 21.59 11.81 -11.36
C GLY A 406 20.53 12.58 -12.16
N ILE A 407 19.25 12.29 -11.97
CA ILE A 407 18.13 12.85 -12.73
C ILE A 407 17.61 14.10 -12.03
N LYS A 408 17.58 15.22 -12.78
CA LYS A 408 16.87 16.43 -12.39
C LYS A 408 15.46 16.39 -12.96
N VAL A 409 14.49 16.15 -12.11
CA VAL A 409 13.07 16.13 -12.48
C VAL A 409 12.61 17.52 -12.88
N LYS A 410 11.97 17.64 -14.05
CA LYS A 410 11.12 18.76 -14.38
C LYS A 410 9.67 18.37 -14.12
N PRO A 411 8.78 19.29 -13.71
CA PRO A 411 7.37 18.97 -13.59
C PRO A 411 6.85 18.36 -14.90
N TYR A 412 6.35 17.13 -14.85
CA TYR A 412 5.89 16.37 -16.02
C TYR A 412 4.45 15.91 -15.85
N ASP A 413 3.78 15.57 -16.94
CA ASP A 413 2.39 15.15 -16.92
C ASP A 413 2.28 13.62 -16.94
N ILE A 414 1.35 13.09 -16.16
CA ILE A 414 0.86 11.71 -16.29
C ILE A 414 -0.41 11.76 -17.12
N PRO A 415 -0.45 11.12 -18.32
CA PRO A 415 -1.64 11.12 -19.16
C PRO A 415 -2.67 10.09 -18.69
N LEU A 416 -3.97 10.32 -18.96
CA LEU A 416 -5.07 9.40 -18.62
C LEU A 416 -4.83 7.98 -19.16
N ARG A 417 -4.29 7.87 -20.36
CA ARG A 417 -4.01 6.59 -21.02
C ARG A 417 -2.97 5.73 -20.30
N ALA A 418 -2.17 6.28 -19.35
CA ALA A 418 -1.30 5.50 -18.46
C ALA A 418 -2.09 4.81 -17.34
N LEU A 419 -3.32 5.27 -17.07
CA LEU A 419 -4.22 4.71 -16.07
C LEU A 419 -5.20 3.69 -16.65
N ILE A 420 -5.19 3.44 -17.96
CA ILE A 420 -6.13 2.53 -18.65
C ILE A 420 -5.36 1.28 -19.09
N ALA A 421 -5.80 0.11 -18.65
CA ALA A 421 -5.15 -1.14 -19.01
C ALA A 421 -5.11 -1.34 -20.54
N LYS A 422 -3.95 -1.81 -21.05
CA LYS A 422 -3.75 -2.07 -22.49
C LYS A 422 -4.39 -3.37 -22.92
N ASP A 423 -4.29 -4.41 -22.10
CA ASP A 423 -4.63 -5.77 -22.46
C ASP A 423 -6.07 -6.15 -22.09
N VAL A 424 -6.71 -5.38 -21.22
CA VAL A 424 -8.02 -5.67 -20.64
C VAL A 424 -8.92 -4.44 -20.72
N ASP A 425 -10.05 -4.57 -21.39
CA ASP A 425 -11.07 -3.53 -21.47
C ASP A 425 -11.91 -3.49 -20.18
N GLY A 426 -12.37 -2.29 -19.80
CA GLY A 426 -13.16 -2.09 -18.57
C GLY A 426 -12.31 -2.04 -17.29
N LEU A 427 -10.98 -2.09 -17.38
CA LEU A 427 -10.05 -2.00 -16.26
C LEU A 427 -9.23 -0.71 -16.31
N MET A 428 -9.21 0.00 -15.20
CA MET A 428 -8.32 1.14 -14.94
C MET A 428 -7.41 0.85 -13.76
N MET A 429 -6.30 1.60 -13.65
CA MET A 429 -5.37 1.57 -12.54
C MET A 429 -5.22 2.97 -11.96
N ALA A 430 -4.92 3.08 -10.65
CA ALA A 430 -4.52 4.36 -10.06
C ALA A 430 -3.57 4.14 -8.86
N GLY A 431 -2.57 4.99 -8.76
CA GLY A 431 -1.55 4.90 -7.71
C GLY A 431 -0.23 4.32 -8.21
N ARG A 432 0.42 3.49 -7.38
CA ARG A 432 1.74 2.92 -7.69
C ARG A 432 1.75 1.96 -8.89
N ASN A 433 0.62 1.34 -9.17
CA ASN A 433 0.46 0.28 -10.17
C ASN A 433 0.10 0.76 -11.57
N ILE A 434 0.09 2.07 -11.84
CA ILE A 434 -0.09 2.57 -13.20
C ILE A 434 1.12 2.22 -14.08
N SER A 435 0.95 2.38 -15.39
CA SER A 435 2.00 2.11 -16.37
C SER A 435 3.09 3.18 -16.35
N GLY A 436 4.28 2.77 -15.96
CA GLY A 436 5.48 3.61 -15.95
C GLY A 436 6.73 2.76 -15.79
N ASP A 437 7.89 3.24 -16.25
CA ASP A 437 9.15 2.58 -15.99
C ASP A 437 9.61 2.73 -14.52
N PHE A 438 10.68 2.06 -14.15
CA PHE A 438 11.20 2.08 -12.78
C PHE A 438 11.57 3.50 -12.29
N ILE A 439 12.15 4.33 -13.16
CA ILE A 439 12.59 5.68 -12.84
C ILE A 439 11.39 6.62 -12.67
N ALA A 440 10.46 6.61 -13.60
CA ALA A 440 9.25 7.42 -13.51
C ALA A 440 8.42 7.01 -12.28
N HIS A 441 8.31 5.70 -12.01
CA HIS A 441 7.65 5.16 -10.84
C HIS A 441 8.27 5.70 -9.53
N ALA A 442 9.60 5.77 -9.43
CA ALA A 442 10.28 6.31 -8.26
C ALA A 442 9.97 7.81 -7.99
N SER A 443 9.42 8.53 -8.97
CA SER A 443 8.94 9.90 -8.83
C SER A 443 7.43 9.97 -8.56
N TYR A 444 6.58 9.32 -9.37
CA TYR A 444 5.13 9.51 -9.26
C TYR A 444 4.45 8.72 -8.13
N ARG A 445 5.10 7.70 -7.55
CA ARG A 445 4.50 6.78 -6.56
C ARG A 445 4.08 7.41 -5.23
N VAL A 446 4.42 8.67 -4.96
CA VAL A 446 4.04 9.36 -3.72
C VAL A 446 2.54 9.61 -3.65
N THR A 447 2.01 9.64 -2.43
CA THR A 447 0.56 9.55 -2.21
C THR A 447 -0.23 10.76 -2.72
N GLY A 448 0.37 11.95 -2.79
CA GLY A 448 -0.29 13.12 -3.36
C GLY A 448 -0.64 12.94 -4.85
N ASN A 449 0.27 12.35 -5.61
CA ASN A 449 0.01 12.02 -7.01
C ASN A 449 -0.99 10.85 -7.14
N SER A 450 -0.91 9.86 -6.22
CA SER A 450 -1.85 8.73 -6.21
C SER A 450 -3.30 9.17 -6.03
N VAL A 451 -3.54 10.16 -5.16
CA VAL A 451 -4.88 10.77 -4.95
C VAL A 451 -5.40 11.39 -6.22
N ALA A 452 -4.61 12.24 -6.88
CA ALA A 452 -5.03 12.91 -8.13
C ALA A 452 -5.27 11.91 -9.28
N MET A 453 -4.46 10.83 -9.35
CA MET A 453 -4.72 9.73 -10.29
C MET A 453 -6.02 8.98 -9.96
N GLY A 454 -6.29 8.75 -8.67
CA GLY A 454 -7.54 8.14 -8.21
C GLY A 454 -8.76 8.97 -8.61
N GLU A 455 -8.70 10.29 -8.39
CA GLU A 455 -9.76 11.24 -8.79
C GLU A 455 -10.05 11.15 -10.30
N ALA A 456 -9.01 11.16 -11.13
CA ALA A 456 -9.15 11.03 -12.57
C ALA A 456 -9.71 9.67 -13.01
N ALA A 457 -9.23 8.58 -12.41
CA ALA A 457 -9.75 7.24 -12.69
C ALA A 457 -11.22 7.10 -12.26
N GLY A 458 -11.59 7.66 -11.09
CA GLY A 458 -12.94 7.61 -10.57
C GLY A 458 -13.96 8.30 -11.47
N VAL A 459 -13.67 9.54 -11.88
CA VAL A 459 -14.60 10.28 -12.79
C VAL A 459 -14.71 9.61 -14.15
N THR A 460 -13.58 9.14 -14.71
CA THR A 460 -13.56 8.46 -16.02
C THR A 460 -14.35 7.15 -15.96
N ALA A 461 -14.17 6.37 -14.89
CA ALA A 461 -14.91 5.12 -14.68
C ALA A 461 -16.41 5.36 -14.53
N ALA A 462 -16.82 6.41 -13.79
CA ALA A 462 -18.23 6.78 -13.63
C ALA A 462 -18.86 7.16 -14.96
N LEU A 463 -18.21 8.02 -15.75
CA LEU A 463 -18.67 8.40 -17.09
C LEU A 463 -18.76 7.18 -18.01
N ALA A 464 -17.73 6.32 -18.03
CA ALA A 464 -17.73 5.11 -18.84
C ALA A 464 -18.90 4.19 -18.48
N ALA A 465 -19.11 3.91 -17.20
CA ALA A 465 -20.18 3.03 -16.74
C ALA A 465 -21.57 3.60 -17.02
N THR A 466 -21.82 4.88 -16.68
CA THR A 466 -23.14 5.51 -16.82
C THR A 466 -23.53 5.78 -18.28
N THR A 467 -22.56 5.97 -19.16
CA THR A 467 -22.80 6.18 -20.61
C THR A 467 -22.61 4.90 -21.44
N LYS A 468 -22.33 3.75 -20.79
CA LYS A 468 -22.11 2.44 -21.44
C LYS A 468 -20.98 2.47 -22.48
N ARG A 469 -19.95 3.28 -22.22
CA ARG A 469 -18.71 3.35 -22.99
C ARG A 469 -17.58 2.60 -22.26
N LEU A 470 -16.47 2.37 -22.95
CA LEU A 470 -15.25 1.88 -22.29
C LEU A 470 -14.44 3.07 -21.72
N PRO A 471 -13.61 2.88 -20.69
CA PRO A 471 -12.79 3.96 -20.13
C PRO A 471 -11.92 4.68 -21.16
N HIS A 472 -11.43 3.97 -22.16
CA HIS A 472 -10.59 4.57 -23.22
C HIS A 472 -11.39 5.32 -24.30
N ASP A 473 -12.72 5.23 -24.30
CA ASP A 473 -13.60 6.02 -25.18
C ASP A 473 -14.03 7.34 -24.51
N ILE A 474 -13.62 7.57 -23.25
CA ILE A 474 -13.91 8.81 -22.54
C ILE A 474 -12.77 9.81 -22.79
N PRO A 475 -13.00 10.91 -23.53
CA PRO A 475 -12.00 11.96 -23.68
C PRO A 475 -11.70 12.60 -22.33
N TRP A 476 -10.43 12.93 -22.08
CA TRP A 476 -10.06 13.62 -20.83
C TRP A 476 -10.81 14.93 -20.64
N SER A 477 -11.03 15.69 -21.73
CA SER A 477 -11.81 16.95 -21.69
C SER A 477 -13.22 16.78 -21.10
N GLU A 478 -13.90 15.64 -21.37
CA GLU A 478 -15.21 15.31 -20.79
C GLU A 478 -15.08 14.98 -19.29
N ALA A 479 -14.10 14.17 -18.93
CA ALA A 479 -13.81 13.80 -17.54
C ALA A 479 -13.39 15.04 -16.72
N GLU A 480 -12.53 15.88 -17.24
CA GLU A 480 -12.10 17.13 -16.59
C GLU A 480 -13.26 18.13 -16.42
N ALA A 481 -14.11 18.27 -17.43
CA ALA A 481 -15.31 19.10 -17.34
C ALA A 481 -16.25 18.62 -16.21
N LYS A 482 -16.39 17.29 -16.06
CA LYS A 482 -17.18 16.71 -14.96
C LYS A 482 -16.53 17.00 -13.59
N LEU A 483 -15.19 16.88 -13.45
CA LEU A 483 -14.47 17.22 -12.22
C LEU A 483 -14.66 18.70 -11.85
N LYS A 484 -14.56 19.61 -12.81
CA LYS A 484 -14.81 21.05 -12.62
C LYS A 484 -16.24 21.30 -12.14
N ALA A 485 -17.23 20.64 -12.75
CA ALA A 485 -18.63 20.75 -12.33
C ALA A 485 -18.89 20.23 -10.92
N LEU A 486 -18.05 19.30 -10.42
CA LEU A 486 -18.09 18.80 -9.04
C LEU A 486 -17.30 19.71 -8.05
N GLY A 487 -16.70 20.81 -8.52
CA GLY A 487 -15.84 21.66 -7.69
C GLY A 487 -14.49 21.04 -7.28
N GLN A 488 -14.09 19.96 -7.95
CA GLN A 488 -12.88 19.21 -7.61
C GLN A 488 -11.63 19.67 -8.38
N ARG A 489 -11.77 20.47 -9.41
CA ARG A 489 -10.67 21.16 -10.12
C ARG A 489 -11.09 22.58 -10.46
N VAL A 490 -10.67 23.52 -9.65
CA VAL A 490 -10.82 24.97 -9.91
C VAL A 490 -9.47 25.55 -10.28
#